data_5abd039c34d842b3bbcba1662914b503
#
_entry.id   5abd039c34d842b3bbcba1662914b503
#
_cell.length_a   1.000
_cell.length_b   1.000
_cell.length_c   1.000
_cell.angle_alpha   90.00
_cell.angle_beta   90.00
_cell.angle_gamma   90.00
#
_symmetry.space_group_name_H-M   'P 1'
#
loop_
_entity.id
_entity.type
_entity.pdbx_description
1 polymer ?
#
loop_
_entity_poly.entity_id
_entity_poly.type
_entity_poly.pdbx_seq_one_letter_code
_entity_poly.pdbx_strand_id
1 'polypeptide(L)'
;MLNVDSEEVKELAAKLKKLVNEVESGFLNRCSFRGLSSGLVSVQSMFDQVNALAEGEHSLKNLVDWHVEEGRCVAAALESQTEAICRTESATCESINDVYDNRAAKIHHESYLPADQSGLGHGIKLSHGHRVRTFPNAGAPLVPESMGQDVDYLAVQFAKFDSGVFADCAQAWKDASEQLTSLASDLRKIASDVKGSGSDGTYTSAASAGMRRWIESLDELGEQAETVSKRLDSYAKDYEFARQEINAIADEQYRAKKKATPEHPYRADQAAKYREEVNRVLEAVSYTHLRAHETVLD
;
A
#
# COMPACT_ATOMS: atom_id res chain seq x y z
N MET A 1 5.95 28.70 -31.85
CA MET A 1 6.70 28.88 -30.61
C MET A 1 6.10 27.94 -29.58
N LEU A 2 6.89 27.03 -29.05
CA LEU A 2 6.49 26.25 -27.88
C LEU A 2 6.53 27.21 -26.68
N ASN A 3 5.38 27.61 -26.20
CA ASN A 3 5.28 28.54 -25.06
C ASN A 3 5.26 27.72 -23.77
N VAL A 4 6.37 27.01 -23.49
CA VAL A 4 6.58 26.26 -22.25
C VAL A 4 7.52 27.08 -21.38
N ASP A 5 7.08 27.41 -20.18
CA ASP A 5 7.99 28.04 -19.21
C ASP A 5 8.97 27.00 -18.68
N SER A 6 10.19 27.02 -19.22
CA SER A 6 11.23 26.04 -18.92
C SER A 6 11.70 26.09 -17.47
N GLU A 7 11.68 27.24 -16.83
CA GLU A 7 12.08 27.38 -15.44
C GLU A 7 10.99 26.82 -14.50
N GLU A 8 9.72 27.06 -14.81
CA GLU A 8 8.61 26.49 -14.05
C GLU A 8 8.60 24.97 -14.10
N VAL A 9 8.87 24.36 -15.28
CA VAL A 9 8.95 22.89 -15.40
C VAL A 9 10.12 22.32 -14.63
N LYS A 10 11.28 22.99 -14.60
CA LYS A 10 12.43 22.59 -13.76
C LYS A 10 12.09 22.64 -12.27
N GLU A 11 11.41 23.70 -11.83
CA GLU A 11 10.97 23.81 -10.43
C GLU A 11 10.01 22.68 -10.06
N LEU A 12 9.08 22.32 -10.96
CA LEU A 12 8.15 21.21 -10.75
C LEU A 12 8.87 19.86 -10.71
N ALA A 13 9.85 19.64 -11.57
CA ALA A 13 10.71 18.44 -11.53
C ALA A 13 11.48 18.34 -10.20
N ALA A 14 12.03 19.46 -9.72
CA ALA A 14 12.72 19.50 -8.43
C ALA A 14 11.77 19.23 -7.25
N LYS A 15 10.56 19.80 -7.27
CA LYS A 15 9.52 19.50 -6.27
C LYS A 15 9.13 18.03 -6.27
N LEU A 16 8.93 17.44 -7.46
CA LEU A 16 8.62 16.03 -7.60
C LEU A 16 9.72 15.15 -7.02
N LYS A 17 10.96 15.43 -7.38
CA LYS A 17 12.13 14.69 -6.89
C LYS A 17 12.26 14.77 -5.35
N LYS A 18 11.96 15.92 -4.78
CA LYS A 18 11.94 16.12 -3.33
C LYS A 18 10.85 15.26 -2.68
N LEU A 19 9.60 15.37 -3.14
CA LEU A 19 8.47 14.59 -2.61
C LEU A 19 8.75 13.09 -2.63
N VAL A 20 9.24 12.58 -3.75
CA VAL A 20 9.54 11.15 -3.90
C VAL A 20 10.67 10.68 -2.98
N ASN A 21 11.69 11.51 -2.76
CA ASN A 21 12.79 11.17 -1.86
C ASN A 21 12.43 11.33 -0.37
N GLU A 22 11.38 12.06 -0.05
CA GLU A 22 10.86 12.23 1.31
C GLU A 22 9.92 11.08 1.73
N VAL A 23 9.60 10.14 0.84
CA VAL A 23 8.83 8.94 1.20
C VAL A 23 9.64 8.11 2.19
N GLU A 24 9.24 8.18 3.45
CA GLU A 24 9.87 7.41 4.51
C GLU A 24 9.44 5.94 4.43
N SER A 25 10.40 5.04 4.28
CA SER A 25 10.14 3.58 4.33
C SER A 25 10.09 3.02 5.77
N GLY A 26 10.30 3.87 6.77
CA GLY A 26 10.39 3.46 8.18
C GLY A 26 9.12 2.82 8.72
N PHE A 27 7.94 3.22 8.23
CA PHE A 27 6.66 2.64 8.63
C PHE A 27 6.48 1.20 8.14
N LEU A 28 7.12 0.82 7.04
CA LEU A 28 7.01 -0.50 6.43
C LEU A 28 7.43 -1.63 7.37
N ASN A 29 8.40 -1.37 8.25
CA ASN A 29 8.87 -2.36 9.22
C ASN A 29 7.83 -2.70 10.29
N ARG A 30 6.83 -1.84 10.50
CA ARG A 30 5.74 -2.04 11.46
C ARG A 30 4.50 -2.67 10.83
N CYS A 31 4.47 -2.79 9.50
CA CYS A 31 3.35 -3.37 8.77
C CYS A 31 3.37 -4.91 8.75
N SER A 32 4.28 -5.57 9.45
CA SER A 32 4.43 -7.02 9.46
C SER A 32 4.50 -7.59 10.88
N PHE A 33 4.19 -8.88 11.00
CA PHE A 33 4.34 -9.68 12.21
C PHE A 33 5.64 -10.50 12.21
N ARG A 34 6.70 -9.94 11.66
CA ARG A 34 7.97 -10.62 11.47
C ARG A 34 8.52 -11.18 12.80
N GLY A 35 8.89 -12.45 12.78
CA GLY A 35 9.44 -13.14 13.95
C GLY A 35 8.38 -13.60 14.96
N LEU A 36 7.10 -13.34 14.74
CA LEU A 36 6.01 -13.88 15.54
C LEU A 36 5.51 -15.21 14.96
N SER A 37 5.13 -16.12 15.85
CA SER A 37 4.50 -17.38 15.48
C SER A 37 3.44 -17.76 16.51
N SER A 38 2.37 -18.40 16.07
CA SER A 38 1.25 -18.79 16.92
C SER A 38 0.94 -20.28 16.78
N GLY A 39 0.50 -20.88 17.89
CA GLY A 39 -0.10 -22.22 17.87
C GLY A 39 -1.59 -22.22 17.46
N LEU A 40 -2.21 -21.04 17.36
CA LEU A 40 -3.56 -20.89 16.82
C LEU A 40 -3.49 -20.76 15.29
N VAL A 41 -4.26 -21.58 14.59
CA VAL A 41 -4.24 -21.65 13.12
C VAL A 41 -4.72 -20.32 12.52
N SER A 42 -5.76 -19.74 13.08
CA SER A 42 -6.32 -18.46 12.63
C SER A 42 -5.31 -17.30 12.78
N VAL A 43 -4.62 -17.24 13.91
CA VAL A 43 -3.59 -16.23 14.19
C VAL A 43 -2.38 -16.40 13.27
N GLN A 44 -1.91 -17.64 13.09
CA GLN A 44 -0.80 -17.93 12.18
C GLN A 44 -1.16 -17.57 10.74
N SER A 45 -2.38 -17.89 10.29
CA SER A 45 -2.88 -17.52 8.97
C SER A 45 -2.90 -15.99 8.78
N MET A 46 -3.29 -15.23 9.81
CA MET A 46 -3.22 -13.76 9.78
C MET A 46 -1.77 -13.27 9.66
N PHE A 47 -0.85 -13.80 10.47
CA PHE A 47 0.56 -13.45 10.40
C PHE A 47 1.14 -13.71 9.01
N ASP A 48 0.88 -14.89 8.45
CA ASP A 48 1.41 -15.29 7.14
C ASP A 48 0.88 -14.40 6.01
N GLN A 49 -0.42 -14.08 6.03
CA GLN A 49 -1.02 -13.20 5.03
C GLN A 49 -0.47 -11.77 5.11
N VAL A 50 -0.42 -11.20 6.32
CA VAL A 50 0.06 -9.82 6.49
C VAL A 50 1.54 -9.71 6.18
N ASN A 51 2.36 -10.70 6.58
CA ASN A 51 3.77 -10.75 6.22
C ASN A 51 3.97 -10.84 4.70
N ALA A 52 3.17 -11.64 4.00
CA ALA A 52 3.22 -11.71 2.53
C ALA A 52 2.85 -10.38 1.87
N LEU A 53 1.84 -9.67 2.40
CA LEU A 53 1.45 -8.35 1.91
C LEU A 53 2.49 -7.27 2.23
N ALA A 54 3.19 -7.36 3.35
CA ALA A 54 4.19 -6.39 3.76
C ALA A 54 5.55 -6.59 3.07
N GLU A 55 6.01 -7.85 2.93
CA GLU A 55 7.39 -8.21 2.58
C GLU A 55 7.53 -9.21 1.41
N GLY A 56 6.43 -9.71 0.82
CA GLY A 56 6.43 -10.67 -0.29
C GLY A 56 6.83 -10.05 -1.65
N GLU A 57 6.78 -10.84 -2.70
CA GLU A 57 7.16 -10.41 -4.07
C GLU A 57 6.34 -9.21 -4.56
N HIS A 58 5.04 -9.18 -4.25
CA HIS A 58 4.13 -8.06 -4.56
C HIS A 58 3.73 -7.30 -3.29
N SER A 59 4.69 -7.09 -2.40
CA SER A 59 4.48 -6.48 -1.10
C SER A 59 4.33 -4.96 -1.16
N LEU A 60 3.77 -4.39 -0.10
CA LEU A 60 3.72 -2.95 0.11
C LEU A 60 5.10 -2.32 -0.09
N LYS A 61 6.15 -2.93 0.50
CA LYS A 61 7.52 -2.44 0.36
C LYS A 61 7.96 -2.36 -1.10
N ASN A 62 7.84 -3.45 -1.84
CA ASN A 62 8.28 -3.50 -3.24
C ASN A 62 7.45 -2.57 -4.13
N LEU A 63 6.15 -2.39 -3.82
CA LEU A 63 5.30 -1.46 -4.55
C LEU A 63 5.65 -0.01 -4.25
N VAL A 64 5.95 0.34 -3.00
CA VAL A 64 6.41 1.68 -2.62
C VAL A 64 7.77 1.98 -3.27
N ASP A 65 8.72 1.06 -3.19
CA ASP A 65 10.04 1.20 -3.83
C ASP A 65 9.89 1.41 -5.35
N TRP A 66 8.97 0.68 -5.99
CA TRP A 66 8.66 0.86 -7.40
C TRP A 66 8.08 2.24 -7.70
N HIS A 67 7.13 2.73 -6.89
CA HIS A 67 6.55 4.07 -7.07
C HIS A 67 7.58 5.20 -6.87
N VAL A 68 8.50 5.02 -5.93
CA VAL A 68 9.62 5.94 -5.70
C VAL A 68 10.52 6.01 -6.93
N GLU A 69 10.87 4.86 -7.51
CA GLU A 69 11.72 4.82 -8.70
C GLU A 69 11.02 5.39 -9.94
N GLU A 70 9.74 5.10 -10.14
CA GLU A 70 8.95 5.74 -11.20
C GLU A 70 8.92 7.26 -11.07
N GLY A 71 8.75 7.77 -9.85
CA GLY A 71 8.78 9.21 -9.59
C GLY A 71 10.13 9.85 -9.92
N ARG A 72 11.24 9.17 -9.63
CA ARG A 72 12.57 9.61 -10.03
C ARG A 72 12.73 9.62 -11.55
N CYS A 73 12.25 8.60 -12.24
CA CYS A 73 12.26 8.54 -13.70
C CYS A 73 11.42 9.68 -14.32
N VAL A 74 10.26 9.97 -13.76
CA VAL A 74 9.41 11.09 -14.21
C VAL A 74 10.11 12.44 -14.02
N ALA A 75 10.71 12.66 -12.85
CA ALA A 75 11.45 13.89 -12.57
C ALA A 75 12.62 14.09 -13.56
N ALA A 76 13.43 13.04 -13.77
CA ALA A 76 14.54 13.07 -14.72
C ALA A 76 14.07 13.32 -16.16
N ALA A 77 12.94 12.75 -16.55
CA ALA A 77 12.37 12.98 -17.88
C ALA A 77 11.90 14.43 -18.06
N LEU A 78 11.28 15.05 -17.05
CA LEU A 78 10.89 16.46 -17.07
C LEU A 78 12.14 17.37 -17.18
N GLU A 79 13.18 17.10 -16.39
CA GLU A 79 14.46 17.84 -16.45
C GLU A 79 15.09 17.76 -17.85
N SER A 80 15.23 16.55 -18.40
CA SER A 80 15.85 16.32 -19.72
C SER A 80 15.11 16.99 -20.85
N GLN A 81 13.79 16.95 -20.86
CA GLN A 81 12.96 17.59 -21.89
C GLN A 81 13.07 19.12 -21.82
N THR A 82 13.11 19.68 -20.63
CA THR A 82 13.29 21.12 -20.45
C THR A 82 14.61 21.59 -21.00
N GLU A 83 15.69 20.84 -20.78
CA GLU A 83 16.99 21.14 -21.37
C GLU A 83 16.98 21.06 -22.91
N ALA A 84 16.27 20.09 -23.48
CA ALA A 84 16.15 19.96 -24.93
C ALA A 84 15.39 21.15 -25.55
N ILE A 85 14.31 21.61 -24.89
CA ILE A 85 13.55 22.80 -25.31
C ILE A 85 14.44 24.04 -25.26
N CYS A 86 15.14 24.27 -24.14
CA CYS A 86 16.04 25.43 -24.00
C CYS A 86 17.13 25.45 -25.09
N ARG A 87 17.73 24.29 -25.39
CA ARG A 87 18.77 24.18 -26.47
C ARG A 87 18.18 24.51 -27.83
N THR A 88 16.95 24.05 -28.11
CA THR A 88 16.28 24.32 -29.37
C THR A 88 15.92 25.80 -29.52
N GLU A 89 15.45 26.43 -28.46
CA GLU A 89 15.15 27.87 -28.45
C GLU A 89 16.41 28.71 -28.66
N SER A 90 17.51 28.38 -27.96
CA SER A 90 18.79 29.06 -28.14
C SER A 90 19.31 28.92 -29.57
N ALA A 91 19.31 27.71 -30.14
CA ALA A 91 19.72 27.48 -31.52
C ALA A 91 18.83 28.22 -32.53
N THR A 92 17.52 28.32 -32.25
CA THR A 92 16.57 29.09 -33.08
C THR A 92 16.85 30.58 -32.99
N CYS A 93 17.13 31.13 -31.81
CA CYS A 93 17.49 32.53 -31.62
C CYS A 93 18.83 32.87 -32.32
N GLU A 94 19.84 32.00 -32.19
CA GLU A 94 21.11 32.16 -32.90
C GLU A 94 20.93 32.14 -34.43
N SER A 95 20.09 31.21 -34.95
CA SER A 95 19.78 31.12 -36.39
C SER A 95 19.03 32.37 -36.88
N ILE A 96 18.11 32.91 -36.10
CA ILE A 96 17.37 34.16 -36.42
C ILE A 96 18.36 35.34 -36.47
N ASN A 97 19.25 35.45 -35.49
CA ASN A 97 20.24 36.49 -35.44
C ASN A 97 21.21 36.40 -36.62
N ASP A 98 21.64 35.18 -37.00
CA ASP A 98 22.49 34.96 -38.19
C ASP A 98 21.78 35.33 -39.50
N VAL A 99 20.47 35.17 -39.59
CA VAL A 99 19.68 35.65 -40.74
C VAL A 99 19.62 37.17 -40.75
N TYR A 100 19.43 37.82 -39.62
CA TYR A 100 19.46 39.29 -39.53
C TYR A 100 20.80 39.88 -39.86
N ASP A 101 21.90 39.17 -39.55
CA ASP A 101 23.29 39.59 -39.85
C ASP A 101 23.71 39.26 -41.30
N ASN A 102 22.78 38.87 -42.21
CA ASN A 102 23.02 38.45 -43.59
C ASN A 102 24.06 37.29 -43.73
N ARG A 103 24.21 36.48 -42.73
CA ARG A 103 24.97 35.23 -42.83
C ARG A 103 24.06 34.13 -43.37
N ALA A 104 24.52 33.44 -44.42
CA ALA A 104 23.81 32.27 -44.99
C ALA A 104 23.85 31.12 -43.98
N ALA A 105 22.95 31.15 -42.99
CA ALA A 105 22.78 30.08 -42.06
C ALA A 105 22.16 28.87 -42.78
N LYS A 106 22.89 27.77 -42.85
CA LYS A 106 22.27 26.47 -43.12
C LYS A 106 21.39 26.13 -41.91
N ILE A 107 20.08 26.36 -42.08
CA ILE A 107 19.11 25.86 -41.11
C ILE A 107 19.15 24.33 -41.18
N HIS A 108 19.88 23.70 -40.31
CA HIS A 108 19.73 22.28 -40.06
C HIS A 108 18.38 22.11 -39.37
N HIS A 109 17.37 21.70 -40.13
CA HIS A 109 16.16 21.09 -39.60
C HIS A 109 16.50 19.72 -39.03
N GLU A 110 17.20 19.70 -37.95
CA GLU A 110 17.12 18.56 -37.07
C GLU A 110 15.81 18.72 -36.31
N SER A 111 14.92 17.78 -36.41
CA SER A 111 13.67 17.75 -35.65
C SER A 111 14.04 17.44 -34.21
N TYR A 112 14.13 18.48 -33.40
CA TYR A 112 14.65 18.45 -32.02
C TYR A 112 13.63 17.99 -30.97
N LEU A 113 12.53 17.43 -31.38
CA LEU A 113 11.65 16.72 -30.48
C LEU A 113 11.53 15.28 -30.95
N PRO A 114 12.41 14.40 -30.52
CA PRO A 114 12.07 12.99 -30.52
C PRO A 114 11.01 12.79 -29.43
N ALA A 115 9.80 13.29 -29.71
CA ALA A 115 8.61 13.00 -28.91
C ALA A 115 8.50 11.50 -28.59
N ASP A 116 9.09 10.69 -29.41
CA ASP A 116 9.08 9.24 -29.34
C ASP A 116 10.17 8.63 -28.46
N GLN A 117 11.30 9.32 -28.29
CA GLN A 117 12.44 8.76 -27.57
C GLN A 117 12.48 9.12 -26.09
N SER A 118 11.85 10.23 -25.70
CA SER A 118 11.79 10.67 -24.31
C SER A 118 10.69 9.97 -23.48
N GLY A 119 9.79 9.26 -24.13
CA GLY A 119 8.61 8.69 -23.46
C GLY A 119 7.53 9.70 -23.10
N LEU A 120 7.83 11.01 -23.11
CA LEU A 120 6.88 12.05 -22.77
C LEU A 120 5.98 12.48 -23.94
N GLY A 121 6.43 12.34 -25.19
CA GLY A 121 5.62 12.61 -26.39
C GLY A 121 4.42 11.69 -26.55
N HIS A 122 4.46 10.51 -25.97
CA HIS A 122 3.35 9.55 -25.89
C HIS A 122 2.82 9.35 -24.47
N GLY A 123 3.10 10.29 -23.57
CA GLY A 123 2.90 10.17 -22.14
C GLY A 123 4.09 9.51 -21.45
N ILE A 124 4.12 9.63 -20.13
CA ILE A 124 5.14 8.99 -19.31
C ILE A 124 4.96 7.48 -19.42
N LYS A 125 5.98 6.78 -19.92
CA LYS A 125 6.03 5.33 -19.89
C LYS A 125 6.57 4.91 -18.54
N LEU A 126 5.75 4.24 -17.76
CA LEU A 126 6.19 3.60 -16.53
C LEU A 126 7.20 2.51 -16.88
N SER A 127 8.33 2.44 -16.15
CA SER A 127 9.47 1.56 -16.45
C SER A 127 9.09 0.08 -16.48
N HIS A 128 8.04 -0.32 -15.77
CA HIS A 128 7.58 -1.70 -15.61
C HIS A 128 6.23 -1.98 -16.30
N GLY A 129 5.83 -1.13 -17.25
CA GLY A 129 4.60 -1.30 -18.01
C GLY A 129 3.38 -0.62 -17.39
N HIS A 130 2.28 -0.58 -18.15
CA HIS A 130 1.07 0.21 -17.85
C HIS A 130 0.09 -0.48 -16.87
N ARG A 131 0.49 -1.52 -16.18
CA ARG A 131 -0.41 -2.22 -15.24
C ARG A 131 -0.33 -1.53 -13.88
N VAL A 132 -1.49 -1.16 -13.37
CA VAL A 132 -1.67 -0.84 -11.96
C VAL A 132 -1.12 -1.99 -11.14
N ARG A 133 -0.24 -1.69 -10.19
CA ARG A 133 0.34 -2.70 -9.31
C ARG A 133 -0.33 -2.61 -7.96
N THR A 134 -1.06 -3.64 -7.63
CA THR A 134 -1.85 -3.76 -6.41
C THR A 134 -1.52 -5.06 -5.70
N PHE A 135 -1.93 -5.18 -4.44
CA PHE A 135 -1.75 -6.43 -3.71
C PHE A 135 -2.59 -7.55 -4.31
N PRO A 136 -1.98 -8.70 -4.64
CA PRO A 136 -2.77 -9.88 -4.91
C PRO A 136 -3.38 -10.36 -3.58
N ASN A 137 -4.69 -10.60 -3.57
CA ASN A 137 -5.38 -11.23 -2.44
C ASN A 137 -5.35 -10.49 -1.08
N ALA A 138 -5.32 -9.15 -1.07
CA ALA A 138 -5.42 -8.37 0.19
C ALA A 138 -6.62 -8.75 1.06
N GLY A 139 -7.62 -9.38 0.47
CA GLY A 139 -8.84 -9.85 1.12
C GLY A 139 -8.96 -11.36 1.28
N ALA A 140 -7.90 -12.18 1.16
CA ALA A 140 -8.04 -13.63 1.30
C ALA A 140 -8.64 -14.03 2.66
N PRO A 141 -9.57 -15.02 2.72
CA PRO A 141 -10.15 -15.47 3.97
C PRO A 141 -9.10 -16.08 4.89
N LEU A 142 -9.25 -15.86 6.19
CA LEU A 142 -8.40 -16.50 7.20
C LEU A 142 -8.79 -17.97 7.32
N VAL A 143 -7.80 -18.81 7.63
CA VAL A 143 -8.07 -20.20 8.00
C VAL A 143 -8.73 -20.21 9.39
N PRO A 144 -9.92 -20.78 9.54
CA PRO A 144 -10.62 -20.82 10.83
C PRO A 144 -9.87 -21.68 11.83
N GLU A 145 -10.08 -21.40 13.12
CA GLU A 145 -9.48 -22.20 14.20
C GLU A 145 -10.10 -23.60 14.23
N SER A 146 -9.27 -24.58 14.60
CA SER A 146 -9.71 -25.99 14.69
C SER A 146 -10.66 -26.21 15.86
N MET A 147 -11.81 -26.80 15.58
CA MET A 147 -12.82 -27.15 16.59
C MET A 147 -12.39 -28.37 17.44
N GLY A 148 -12.89 -28.44 18.65
CA GLY A 148 -12.72 -29.58 19.54
C GLY A 148 -11.39 -29.64 20.29
N GLN A 149 -10.61 -28.56 20.25
CA GLN A 149 -9.39 -28.45 21.03
C GLN A 149 -9.65 -28.39 22.54
N ASP A 150 -8.62 -28.68 23.33
CA ASP A 150 -8.70 -28.59 24.80
C ASP A 150 -8.78 -27.12 25.25
N VAL A 151 -9.68 -26.86 26.20
CA VAL A 151 -9.93 -25.49 26.71
C VAL A 151 -8.68 -24.87 27.34
N ASP A 152 -7.96 -25.66 28.15
CA ASP A 152 -6.74 -25.17 28.83
C ASP A 152 -5.64 -24.85 27.78
N TYR A 153 -5.54 -25.67 26.73
CA TYR A 153 -4.63 -25.40 25.60
C TYR A 153 -4.97 -24.10 24.90
N LEU A 154 -6.25 -23.88 24.55
CA LEU A 154 -6.68 -22.67 23.85
C LEU A 154 -6.48 -21.42 24.71
N ALA A 155 -6.81 -21.48 26.00
CA ALA A 155 -6.57 -20.37 26.92
C ALA A 155 -5.09 -19.96 26.97
N VAL A 156 -4.18 -20.95 27.04
CA VAL A 156 -2.74 -20.71 27.00
C VAL A 156 -2.30 -20.11 25.66
N GLN A 157 -2.85 -20.57 24.54
CA GLN A 157 -2.49 -20.01 23.24
C GLN A 157 -3.00 -18.57 23.05
N PHE A 158 -4.25 -18.28 23.43
CA PHE A 158 -4.81 -16.93 23.38
C PHE A 158 -4.15 -15.96 24.37
N ALA A 159 -3.54 -16.47 25.45
CA ALA A 159 -2.77 -15.64 26.39
C ALA A 159 -1.38 -15.24 25.88
N LYS A 160 -0.88 -15.83 24.78
CA LYS A 160 0.48 -15.55 24.27
C LYS A 160 0.63 -14.15 23.68
N PHE A 161 -0.44 -13.60 23.13
CA PHE A 161 -0.42 -12.31 22.48
C PHE A 161 -1.43 -11.36 23.16
N ASP A 162 -1.04 -10.09 23.23
CA ASP A 162 -1.96 -9.00 23.49
C ASP A 162 -2.61 -8.58 22.17
N SER A 163 -3.90 -8.23 22.19
CA SER A 163 -4.61 -7.68 21.03
C SER A 163 -3.95 -6.40 20.48
N GLY A 164 -3.20 -5.68 21.32
CA GLY A 164 -2.39 -4.53 20.95
C GLY A 164 -1.43 -4.81 19.80
N VAL A 165 -0.88 -6.02 19.70
CA VAL A 165 0.01 -6.41 18.58
C VAL A 165 -0.68 -6.25 17.21
N PHE A 166 -1.96 -6.63 17.13
CA PHE A 166 -2.75 -6.49 15.89
C PHE A 166 -3.16 -5.03 15.65
N ALA A 167 -3.53 -4.32 16.73
CA ALA A 167 -3.90 -2.90 16.66
C ALA A 167 -2.72 -2.02 16.24
N ASP A 168 -1.52 -2.28 16.73
CA ASP A 168 -0.30 -1.56 16.34
C ASP A 168 0.05 -1.80 14.87
N CYS A 169 -0.11 -3.04 14.39
CA CYS A 169 0.07 -3.35 12.99
C CYS A 169 -1.01 -2.69 12.12
N ALA A 170 -2.27 -2.68 12.56
CA ALA A 170 -3.37 -1.99 11.90
C ALA A 170 -3.09 -0.49 11.76
N GLN A 171 -2.58 0.15 12.82
CA GLN A 171 -2.20 1.56 12.78
C GLN A 171 -1.06 1.82 11.79
N ALA A 172 -0.06 0.94 11.72
CA ALA A 172 1.03 1.07 10.75
C ALA A 172 0.53 0.99 9.30
N TRP A 173 -0.41 0.11 9.01
CA TRP A 173 -1.05 0.03 7.69
C TRP A 173 -1.90 1.27 7.38
N LYS A 174 -2.54 1.86 8.39
CA LYS A 174 -3.26 3.12 8.26
C LYS A 174 -2.31 4.28 7.95
N ASP A 175 -1.20 4.38 8.70
CA ASP A 175 -0.16 5.38 8.46
C ASP A 175 0.38 5.27 7.03
N ALA A 176 0.58 4.04 6.53
CA ALA A 176 0.98 3.78 5.15
C ALA A 176 -0.06 4.29 4.13
N SER A 177 -1.34 3.99 4.34
CA SER A 177 -2.44 4.48 3.50
C SER A 177 -2.47 6.01 3.43
N GLU A 178 -2.39 6.68 4.59
CA GLU A 178 -2.42 8.13 4.68
C GLU A 178 -1.24 8.78 3.96
N GLN A 179 -0.03 8.20 4.07
CA GLN A 179 1.16 8.70 3.37
C GLN A 179 1.03 8.53 1.86
N LEU A 180 0.57 7.39 1.36
CA LEU A 180 0.38 7.12 -0.07
C LEU A 180 -0.67 8.06 -0.67
N THR A 181 -1.79 8.24 0.01
CA THR A 181 -2.87 9.15 -0.42
C THR A 181 -2.41 10.62 -0.40
N SER A 182 -1.63 11.03 0.60
CA SER A 182 -1.04 12.37 0.67
C SER A 182 -0.09 12.59 -0.51
N LEU A 183 0.81 11.64 -0.78
CA LEU A 183 1.71 11.68 -1.92
C LEU A 183 0.94 11.81 -3.24
N ALA A 184 -0.08 10.98 -3.44
CA ALA A 184 -0.94 11.05 -4.63
C ALA A 184 -1.60 12.43 -4.78
N SER A 185 -2.06 13.03 -3.68
CA SER A 185 -2.65 14.37 -3.67
C SER A 185 -1.65 15.45 -4.09
N ASP A 186 -0.41 15.40 -3.57
CA ASP A 186 0.61 16.38 -3.92
C ASP A 186 1.10 16.21 -5.37
N LEU A 187 1.20 14.97 -5.84
CA LEU A 187 1.50 14.68 -7.24
C LEU A 187 0.41 15.16 -8.21
N ARG A 188 -0.87 15.14 -7.79
CA ARG A 188 -1.97 15.74 -8.59
C ARG A 188 -1.80 17.24 -8.78
N LYS A 189 -1.34 17.96 -7.75
CA LYS A 189 -1.04 19.39 -7.85
C LYS A 189 0.07 19.60 -8.86
N ILE A 190 1.19 18.85 -8.76
CA ILE A 190 2.30 18.94 -9.71
C ILE A 190 1.83 18.61 -11.14
N ALA A 191 1.05 17.56 -11.34
CA ALA A 191 0.52 17.19 -12.65
C ALA A 191 -0.39 18.25 -13.25
N SER A 192 -1.16 18.95 -12.41
CA SER A 192 -1.98 20.11 -12.81
C SER A 192 -1.12 21.30 -13.20
N ASP A 193 -0.08 21.60 -12.42
CA ASP A 193 0.83 22.71 -12.66
C ASP A 193 1.63 22.47 -13.95
N VAL A 194 2.13 21.25 -14.20
CA VAL A 194 2.78 20.85 -15.46
C VAL A 194 1.84 21.09 -16.65
N LYS A 195 0.55 20.81 -16.51
CA LYS A 195 -0.44 21.07 -17.56
C LYS A 195 -0.64 22.58 -17.77
N GLY A 196 -0.60 23.37 -16.72
CA GLY A 196 -0.79 24.83 -16.74
C GLY A 196 0.39 25.60 -17.29
N SER A 197 1.63 25.07 -17.13
CA SER A 197 2.89 25.72 -17.56
C SER A 197 3.10 25.75 -19.08
N GLY A 198 2.22 25.11 -19.87
CA GLY A 198 2.27 25.11 -21.33
C GLY A 198 0.92 25.39 -21.96
N SER A 199 0.80 26.52 -22.67
CA SER A 199 -0.38 26.79 -23.48
C SER A 199 -0.49 25.76 -24.62
N ASP A 200 -1.49 24.89 -24.58
CA ASP A 200 -1.90 23.96 -25.66
C ASP A 200 -0.84 22.98 -26.21
N GLY A 201 0.25 22.77 -25.49
CA GLY A 201 1.31 21.86 -25.93
C GLY A 201 0.91 20.38 -25.76
N THR A 202 1.03 19.58 -26.83
CA THR A 202 0.89 18.11 -26.80
C THR A 202 1.80 17.47 -25.76
N TYR A 203 2.94 18.07 -25.45
CA TYR A 203 3.92 17.65 -24.47
C TYR A 203 3.38 17.69 -23.03
N THR A 204 2.96 18.86 -22.55
CA THR A 204 2.47 19.01 -21.17
C THR A 204 1.19 18.21 -20.91
N SER A 205 0.34 18.10 -21.94
CA SER A 205 -0.86 17.26 -21.88
C SER A 205 -0.52 15.78 -21.78
N ALA A 206 0.46 15.29 -22.54
CA ALA A 206 0.91 13.90 -22.50
C ALA A 206 1.63 13.56 -21.19
N ALA A 207 2.47 14.45 -20.68
CA ALA A 207 3.15 14.30 -19.40
C ALA A 207 2.14 14.24 -18.24
N SER A 208 1.17 15.16 -18.20
CA SER A 208 0.10 15.17 -17.21
C SER A 208 -0.76 13.88 -17.26
N ALA A 209 -1.06 13.38 -18.46
CA ALA A 209 -1.81 12.12 -18.61
C ALA A 209 -1.01 10.89 -18.14
N GLY A 210 0.31 10.87 -18.35
CA GLY A 210 1.19 9.84 -17.83
C GLY A 210 1.25 9.84 -16.30
N MET A 211 1.45 11.02 -15.69
CA MET A 211 1.44 11.20 -14.24
C MET A 211 0.11 10.79 -13.63
N ARG A 212 -1.01 11.06 -14.28
CA ARG A 212 -2.34 10.69 -13.79
C ARG A 212 -2.47 9.19 -13.54
N ARG A 213 -2.05 8.35 -14.48
CA ARG A 213 -2.10 6.88 -14.33
C ARG A 213 -1.21 6.38 -13.18
N TRP A 214 -0.06 7.00 -13.00
CA TRP A 214 0.81 6.69 -11.87
C TRP A 214 0.18 7.10 -10.53
N ILE A 215 -0.45 8.27 -10.47
CA ILE A 215 -1.18 8.77 -9.30
C ILE A 215 -2.38 7.88 -8.96
N GLU A 216 -3.15 7.45 -9.96
CA GLU A 216 -4.26 6.51 -9.78
C GLU A 216 -3.79 5.19 -9.17
N SER A 217 -2.61 4.68 -9.59
CA SER A 217 -2.00 3.49 -9.00
C SER A 217 -1.56 3.67 -7.54
N LEU A 218 -1.11 4.89 -7.17
CA LEU A 218 -0.79 5.22 -5.77
C LEU A 218 -2.03 5.29 -4.88
N ASP A 219 -3.10 5.89 -5.39
CA ASP A 219 -4.38 5.95 -4.64
C ASP A 219 -4.91 4.55 -4.38
N GLU A 220 -4.94 3.71 -5.40
CA GLU A 220 -5.41 2.33 -5.29
C GLU A 220 -4.56 1.53 -4.28
N LEU A 221 -3.25 1.73 -4.26
CA LEU A 221 -2.38 1.15 -3.26
C LEU A 221 -2.69 1.67 -1.85
N GLY A 222 -2.98 2.96 -1.72
CA GLY A 222 -3.41 3.57 -0.46
C GLY A 222 -4.74 3.01 0.05
N GLU A 223 -5.74 2.85 -0.82
CA GLU A 223 -7.04 2.26 -0.47
C GLU A 223 -6.91 0.79 -0.04
N GLN A 224 -6.03 0.04 -0.70
CA GLN A 224 -5.76 -1.34 -0.32
C GLN A 224 -5.04 -1.43 1.03
N ALA A 225 -4.10 -0.54 1.32
CA ALA A 225 -3.46 -0.46 2.63
C ALA A 225 -4.49 -0.13 3.74
N GLU A 226 -5.44 0.76 3.47
CA GLU A 226 -6.54 1.06 4.39
C GLU A 226 -7.44 -0.17 4.63
N THR A 227 -7.70 -0.95 3.59
CA THR A 227 -8.48 -2.20 3.70
C THR A 227 -7.79 -3.21 4.61
N VAL A 228 -6.47 -3.38 4.48
CA VAL A 228 -5.68 -4.24 5.38
C VAL A 228 -5.73 -3.72 6.81
N SER A 229 -5.60 -2.40 7.02
CA SER A 229 -5.72 -1.77 8.33
C SER A 229 -7.05 -2.06 9.01
N LYS A 230 -8.17 -1.81 8.32
CA LYS A 230 -9.53 -2.06 8.82
C LYS A 230 -9.73 -3.53 9.19
N ARG A 231 -9.20 -4.44 8.39
CA ARG A 231 -9.27 -5.87 8.64
C ARG A 231 -8.51 -6.27 9.90
N LEU A 232 -7.31 -5.74 10.09
CA LEU A 232 -6.49 -5.98 11.28
C LEU A 232 -7.14 -5.40 12.55
N ASP A 233 -7.74 -4.22 12.47
CA ASP A 233 -8.46 -3.60 13.60
C ASP A 233 -9.70 -4.42 14.00
N SER A 234 -10.44 -4.94 13.02
CA SER A 234 -11.54 -5.88 13.29
C SER A 234 -11.04 -7.16 13.95
N TYR A 235 -9.94 -7.73 13.40
CA TYR A 235 -9.34 -8.93 13.95
C TYR A 235 -8.85 -8.73 15.39
N ALA A 236 -8.26 -7.59 15.71
CA ALA A 236 -7.82 -7.26 17.06
C ALA A 236 -8.97 -7.31 18.08
N LYS A 237 -10.14 -6.77 17.69
CA LYS A 237 -11.35 -6.77 18.54
C LYS A 237 -11.90 -8.19 18.73
N ASP A 238 -11.99 -8.95 17.66
CA ASP A 238 -12.50 -10.31 17.70
C ASP A 238 -11.55 -11.25 18.47
N TYR A 239 -10.25 -11.06 18.31
CA TYR A 239 -9.23 -11.77 19.10
C TYR A 239 -9.36 -11.48 20.58
N GLU A 240 -9.51 -10.21 20.96
CA GLU A 240 -9.67 -9.81 22.36
C GLU A 240 -10.95 -10.39 22.98
N PHE A 241 -12.05 -10.35 22.23
CA PHE A 241 -13.31 -10.99 22.63
C PHE A 241 -13.11 -12.48 22.88
N ALA A 242 -12.54 -13.21 21.90
CA ALA A 242 -12.29 -14.65 22.04
C ALA A 242 -11.38 -14.94 23.24
N ARG A 243 -10.31 -14.16 23.42
CA ARG A 243 -9.38 -14.30 24.55
C ARG A 243 -10.06 -14.17 25.90
N GLN A 244 -10.95 -13.17 26.05
CA GLN A 244 -11.69 -12.94 27.29
C GLN A 244 -12.69 -14.07 27.58
N GLU A 245 -13.47 -14.47 26.60
CA GLU A 245 -14.47 -15.53 26.76
C GLU A 245 -13.82 -16.90 27.03
N ILE A 246 -12.77 -17.25 26.27
CA ILE A 246 -12.07 -18.53 26.45
C ILE A 246 -11.39 -18.58 27.83
N ASN A 247 -10.80 -17.49 28.30
CA ASN A 247 -10.22 -17.44 29.65
C ASN A 247 -11.30 -17.59 30.74
N ALA A 248 -12.46 -16.95 30.57
CA ALA A 248 -13.58 -17.11 31.50
C ALA A 248 -14.09 -18.56 31.57
N ILE A 249 -14.22 -19.23 30.42
CA ILE A 249 -14.60 -20.64 30.33
C ILE A 249 -13.53 -21.54 30.98
N ALA A 250 -12.24 -21.28 30.74
CA ALA A 250 -11.14 -22.02 31.37
C ALA A 250 -11.13 -21.88 32.89
N ASP A 251 -11.37 -20.67 33.39
CA ASP A 251 -11.49 -20.41 34.84
C ASP A 251 -12.69 -21.15 35.47
N GLU A 252 -13.82 -21.20 34.79
CA GLU A 252 -14.96 -21.98 35.24
C GLU A 252 -14.67 -23.48 35.28
N GLN A 253 -14.07 -23.99 34.22
CA GLN A 253 -13.63 -25.40 34.15
C GLN A 253 -12.64 -25.72 35.27
N TYR A 254 -11.65 -24.86 35.52
CA TYR A 254 -10.69 -25.04 36.61
C TYR A 254 -11.39 -25.10 37.97
N ARG A 255 -12.33 -24.19 38.24
CA ARG A 255 -13.12 -24.21 39.50
C ARG A 255 -13.95 -25.48 39.63
N ALA A 256 -14.54 -25.97 38.55
CA ALA A 256 -15.28 -27.23 38.52
C ALA A 256 -14.36 -28.43 38.83
N LYS A 257 -13.20 -28.50 38.18
CA LYS A 257 -12.16 -29.52 38.46
C LYS A 257 -11.75 -29.49 39.96
N LYS A 258 -11.54 -28.30 40.54
CA LYS A 258 -11.11 -28.14 41.94
C LYS A 258 -12.18 -28.52 42.94
N LYS A 259 -13.47 -28.39 42.61
CA LYS A 259 -14.61 -28.80 43.45
C LYS A 259 -14.92 -30.29 43.38
N ALA A 260 -14.29 -31.01 42.44
CA ALA A 260 -14.51 -32.44 42.30
C ALA A 260 -13.98 -33.21 43.51
N THR A 261 -14.78 -34.18 43.98
CA THR A 261 -14.45 -35.11 45.07
C THR A 261 -14.53 -36.55 44.57
N PRO A 262 -14.00 -37.55 45.30
CA PRO A 262 -14.17 -38.94 44.94
C PRO A 262 -15.64 -39.38 44.77
N GLU A 263 -16.55 -38.76 45.49
CA GLU A 263 -17.99 -38.99 45.44
C GLU A 263 -18.67 -38.25 44.27
N HIS A 264 -18.12 -37.10 43.89
CA HIS A 264 -18.59 -36.27 42.77
C HIS A 264 -17.39 -35.89 41.87
N PRO A 265 -16.87 -36.86 41.08
CA PRO A 265 -15.72 -36.63 40.22
C PRO A 265 -16.07 -35.70 39.07
N TYR A 266 -15.09 -34.93 38.57
CA TYR A 266 -15.19 -34.18 37.33
C TYR A 266 -15.36 -35.16 36.16
N ARG A 267 -16.47 -35.08 35.44
CA ARG A 267 -16.87 -36.05 34.43
C ARG A 267 -16.55 -35.59 33.01
N ALA A 268 -16.48 -36.54 32.08
CA ALA A 268 -16.24 -36.29 30.68
C ALA A 268 -17.35 -35.44 30.01
N ASP A 269 -18.61 -35.57 30.47
CA ASP A 269 -19.73 -34.76 30.01
C ASP A 269 -19.59 -33.28 30.38
N GLN A 270 -19.05 -32.99 31.57
CA GLN A 270 -18.73 -31.62 31.98
C GLN A 270 -17.58 -31.03 31.13
N ALA A 271 -16.54 -31.81 30.84
CA ALA A 271 -15.47 -31.41 29.95
C ALA A 271 -15.97 -31.14 28.52
N ALA A 272 -16.90 -31.97 28.04
CA ALA A 272 -17.54 -31.80 26.73
C ALA A 272 -18.35 -30.49 26.65
N LYS A 273 -19.06 -30.13 27.72
CA LYS A 273 -19.82 -28.86 27.80
C LYS A 273 -18.90 -27.67 27.61
N TYR A 274 -17.79 -27.58 28.34
CA TYR A 274 -16.85 -26.45 28.20
C TYR A 274 -16.20 -26.39 26.82
N ARG A 275 -15.89 -27.53 26.20
CA ARG A 275 -15.41 -27.56 24.82
C ARG A 275 -16.47 -27.03 23.82
N GLU A 276 -17.73 -27.38 24.03
CA GLU A 276 -18.83 -26.87 23.20
C GLU A 276 -18.99 -25.35 23.33
N GLU A 277 -18.87 -24.82 24.55
CA GLU A 277 -18.91 -23.37 24.79
C GLU A 277 -17.75 -22.66 24.07
N VAL A 278 -16.52 -23.16 24.15
CA VAL A 278 -15.38 -22.61 23.42
C VAL A 278 -15.59 -22.71 21.91
N ASN A 279 -16.11 -23.83 21.39
CA ASN A 279 -16.41 -23.95 19.96
C ASN A 279 -17.38 -22.88 19.49
N ARG A 280 -18.42 -22.54 20.26
CA ARG A 280 -19.35 -21.44 19.93
C ARG A 280 -18.65 -20.08 19.86
N VAL A 281 -17.70 -19.81 20.74
CA VAL A 281 -16.88 -18.58 20.68
C VAL A 281 -16.05 -18.56 19.39
N LEU A 282 -15.38 -19.65 19.06
CA LEU A 282 -14.58 -19.76 17.83
C LEU A 282 -15.42 -19.65 16.56
N GLU A 283 -16.63 -20.24 16.55
CA GLU A 283 -17.58 -20.10 15.45
C GLU A 283 -18.05 -18.65 15.28
N ALA A 284 -18.38 -17.96 16.36
CA ALA A 284 -18.81 -16.56 16.32
C ALA A 284 -17.74 -15.66 15.72
N VAL A 285 -16.47 -15.84 16.13
CA VAL A 285 -15.33 -15.08 15.61
C VAL A 285 -15.06 -15.44 14.13
N SER A 286 -15.09 -16.71 13.77
CA SER A 286 -14.89 -17.14 12.39
C SER A 286 -15.97 -16.60 11.44
N TYR A 287 -17.22 -16.53 11.90
CA TYR A 287 -18.34 -16.01 11.12
C TYR A 287 -18.25 -14.50 10.85
N THR A 288 -17.78 -13.72 11.84
CA THR A 288 -17.54 -12.28 11.66
C THR A 288 -16.48 -12.01 10.60
N HIS A 289 -15.42 -12.82 10.55
CA HIS A 289 -14.38 -12.70 9.54
C HIS A 289 -14.84 -13.07 8.13
N LEU A 290 -15.70 -14.07 7.98
CA LEU A 290 -16.28 -14.46 6.69
C LEU A 290 -17.23 -13.38 6.14
N ARG A 291 -18.05 -12.78 6.99
CA ARG A 291 -19.00 -11.72 6.58
C ARG A 291 -18.33 -10.39 6.23
N ALA A 292 -17.28 -10.02 6.94
CA ALA A 292 -16.50 -8.82 6.60
C ALA A 292 -15.88 -8.91 5.19
N HIS A 293 -15.74 -10.12 4.67
CA HIS A 293 -15.23 -10.41 3.33
C HIS A 293 -16.26 -10.18 2.21
N GLU A 294 -17.54 -10.46 2.48
CA GLU A 294 -18.62 -10.29 1.49
C GLU A 294 -18.95 -8.81 1.25
N THR A 295 -18.79 -7.96 2.27
CA THR A 295 -19.13 -6.52 2.18
C THR A 295 -18.05 -5.66 1.54
N VAL A 296 -16.88 -6.19 1.24
CA VAL A 296 -15.77 -5.47 0.57
C VAL A 296 -15.77 -5.72 -0.96
N LEU A 297 -16.59 -6.67 -1.43
CA LEU A 297 -16.69 -7.05 -2.85
C LEU A 297 -17.92 -6.44 -3.57
N ASP A 298 -18.78 -5.71 -2.86
CA ASP A 298 -19.91 -4.93 -3.40
C ASP A 298 -19.53 -3.42 -3.43
#